data_55d5a5a8047991ed51669c3e08a1a26e
#
_entry.id   55d5a5a8047991ed51669c3e08a1a26e
#
_cell.length_a   1.000
_cell.length_b   1.000
_cell.length_c   1.000
_cell.angle_alpha   90.00
_cell.angle_beta   90.00
_cell.angle_gamma   90.00
#
_symmetry.space_group_name_H-M   'P 1'
#
loop_
_entity.id
_entity.type
_entity.pdbx_description
1 polymer ?
#
loop_
_entity_poly.entity_id
_entity_poly.type
_entity_poly.pdbx_seq_one_letter_code
_entity_poly.pdbx_strand_id
1 'polypeptide(L)'
;MTFPLFTQVALKEGIPEYNLQKGDIATIVEYYPTQEGEEDGYSLEGFDLPQITLEVTESQIEAISPSDRKEATVENLIETN
;
A
#
# COMPACT_ATOMS: atom_id res chain seq x y z
N MET A 1 -6.61 12.35 -7.23
CA MET A 1 -5.62 12.41 -6.17
C MET A 1 -4.64 11.27 -6.33
N THR A 2 -3.37 11.54 -6.15
CA THR A 2 -2.34 10.53 -6.36
C THR A 2 -1.65 10.20 -5.05
N PHE A 3 -1.10 9.00 -5.00
CA PHE A 3 -0.29 8.58 -3.85
C PHE A 3 1.18 8.70 -4.21
N PRO A 4 2.01 9.24 -3.33
CA PRO A 4 3.43 9.40 -3.62
C PRO A 4 4.14 8.05 -3.73
N LEU A 5 5.20 8.03 -4.52
CA LEU A 5 6.04 6.84 -4.61
C LEU A 5 6.69 6.56 -3.26
N PHE A 6 6.89 5.29 -3.00
CA PHE A 6 7.62 4.81 -1.82
C PHE A 6 6.93 5.12 -0.52
N THR A 7 5.61 5.30 -0.57
CA THR A 7 4.83 5.40 0.65
C THR A 7 4.00 4.14 0.82
N GLN A 8 3.58 3.89 2.04
CA GLN A 8 2.78 2.71 2.35
C GLN A 8 1.31 3.01 2.19
N VAL A 9 0.60 2.01 1.69
CA VAL A 9 -0.85 2.09 1.54
C VAL A 9 -1.44 0.76 2.01
N ALA A 10 -2.74 0.77 2.25
CA ALA A 10 -3.45 -0.43 2.64
C ALA A 10 -4.46 -0.79 1.56
N LEU A 11 -4.72 -2.07 1.43
CA LEU A 11 -5.76 -2.52 0.50
C LEU A 11 -7.12 -2.18 1.06
N LYS A 12 -7.98 -1.62 0.22
CA LYS A 12 -9.34 -1.33 0.62
C LYS A 12 -10.21 -2.57 0.57
N GLU A 13 -9.80 -3.56 -0.20
CA GLU A 13 -10.53 -4.81 -0.29
C GLU A 13 -9.53 -5.92 -0.57
N GLY A 14 -9.92 -7.14 -0.24
CA GLY A 14 -9.05 -8.26 -0.42
C GLY A 14 -8.82 -8.60 -1.88
N ILE A 15 -7.76 -9.34 -2.13
CA ILE A 15 -7.45 -9.85 -3.46
C ILE A 15 -7.27 -11.35 -3.31
N PRO A 16 -8.37 -12.09 -3.48
CA PRO A 16 -8.34 -13.54 -3.20
C PRO A 16 -7.34 -14.31 -4.03
N GLU A 17 -7.06 -13.86 -5.25
CA GLU A 17 -6.11 -14.56 -6.11
C GLU A 17 -4.75 -14.67 -5.47
N TYR A 18 -4.40 -13.73 -4.61
CA TYR A 18 -3.10 -13.72 -3.96
C TYR A 18 -3.22 -13.93 -2.46
N ASN A 19 -4.40 -14.30 -2.01
CA ASN A 19 -4.62 -14.54 -0.58
C ASN A 19 -4.33 -13.28 0.25
N LEU A 20 -4.65 -12.14 -0.31
CA LEU A 20 -4.46 -10.86 0.38
C LEU A 20 -5.78 -10.37 0.92
N GLN A 21 -5.73 -9.70 2.04
CA GLN A 21 -6.93 -9.28 2.74
C GLN A 21 -7.01 -7.78 2.85
N LYS A 22 -8.24 -7.29 3.06
CA LYS A 22 -8.44 -5.89 3.32
C LYS A 22 -7.55 -5.46 4.48
N GLY A 23 -6.88 -4.33 4.30
CA GLY A 23 -6.00 -3.82 5.34
C GLY A 23 -4.56 -4.23 5.21
N ASP A 24 -4.26 -5.19 4.32
CA ASP A 24 -2.86 -5.55 4.12
C ASP A 24 -2.11 -4.35 3.58
N ILE A 25 -0.86 -4.18 4.03
CA ILE A 25 -0.08 -2.99 3.77
C ILE A 25 1.06 -3.30 2.84
N ALA A 26 1.31 -2.40 1.90
CA ALA A 26 2.41 -2.54 0.96
C ALA A 26 2.95 -1.15 0.62
N THR A 27 4.05 -1.14 -0.11
CA THR A 27 4.71 0.09 -0.51
C THR A 27 4.53 0.31 -1.99
N ILE A 28 4.21 1.53 -2.38
CA ILE A 28 4.09 1.91 -3.77
C ILE A 28 5.48 2.04 -4.36
N VAL A 29 5.74 1.31 -5.43
CA VAL A 29 7.06 1.38 -6.07
C VAL A 29 6.98 1.93 -7.48
N GLU A 30 5.77 2.05 -8.04
CA GLU A 30 5.64 2.60 -9.38
C GLU A 30 4.25 3.18 -9.55
N TYR A 31 4.15 4.19 -10.39
CA TYR A 31 2.90 4.91 -10.63
C TYR A 31 2.65 4.97 -12.13
N TYR A 32 1.42 4.65 -12.51
CA TYR A 32 1.02 4.64 -13.92
C TYR A 32 -0.12 5.62 -14.11
N PRO A 33 0.16 6.82 -14.60
CA PRO A 33 -0.92 7.76 -14.88
C PRO A 33 -1.76 7.27 -16.06
N THR A 34 -3.04 7.56 -16.01
CA THR A 34 -3.94 7.18 -17.09
C THR A 34 -4.57 8.42 -17.67
N GLN A 35 -5.35 8.18 -18.70
CA GLN A 35 -6.04 9.28 -19.35
C GLN A 35 -7.22 9.72 -18.52
N GLU A 36 -7.69 10.91 -18.86
CA GLU A 36 -8.82 11.49 -18.18
C GLU A 36 -10.00 10.52 -18.18
N GLY A 37 -10.65 10.38 -17.05
CA GLY A 37 -11.79 9.51 -16.93
C GLY A 37 -11.46 8.10 -16.47
N GLU A 38 -10.18 7.78 -16.31
CA GLU A 38 -9.75 6.47 -15.85
C GLU A 38 -8.93 6.60 -14.58
N GLU A 39 -8.86 5.52 -13.84
CA GLU A 39 -8.11 5.54 -12.60
C GLU A 39 -6.64 5.32 -12.85
N ASP A 40 -5.83 6.02 -12.09
CA ASP A 40 -4.39 5.78 -12.11
C ASP A 40 -4.08 4.41 -11.53
N GLY A 41 -2.95 3.86 -11.95
CA GLY A 41 -2.51 2.57 -11.48
C GLY A 41 -1.24 2.67 -10.66
N TYR A 42 -1.00 1.64 -9.86
CA TYR A 42 0.17 1.59 -8.99
C TYR A 42 0.70 0.18 -8.91
N SER A 43 2.01 0.06 -8.76
CA SER A 43 2.63 -1.22 -8.45
C SER A 43 2.99 -1.23 -6.98
N LEU A 44 2.65 -2.32 -6.31
CA LEU A 44 2.88 -2.46 -4.87
C LEU A 44 3.83 -3.62 -4.60
N GLU A 45 4.70 -3.41 -3.62
CA GLU A 45 5.59 -4.46 -3.13
C GLU A 45 5.56 -4.46 -1.62
N GLY A 46 6.01 -5.56 -1.03
CA GLY A 46 6.11 -5.63 0.41
C GLY A 46 5.07 -6.46 1.07
N PHE A 47 4.20 -7.09 0.28
CA PHE A 47 3.32 -8.11 0.83
C PHE A 47 4.13 -9.33 1.20
N ASP A 48 3.50 -10.22 1.93
CA ASP A 48 4.14 -11.46 2.35
C ASP A 48 4.21 -12.46 1.22
N LEU A 49 4.41 -11.99 0.01
CA LEU A 49 4.52 -12.82 -1.17
C LEU A 49 5.88 -12.56 -1.78
N PRO A 50 6.73 -13.58 -1.87
CA PRO A 50 8.07 -13.36 -2.38
C PRO A 50 8.05 -12.97 -3.86
N GLN A 51 8.81 -11.92 -4.15
CA GLN A 51 9.10 -11.53 -5.53
C GLN A 51 7.86 -11.18 -6.35
N ILE A 52 6.81 -10.69 -5.69
CA ILE A 52 5.61 -10.31 -6.42
C ILE A 52 5.42 -8.80 -6.34
N THR A 53 5.22 -8.20 -7.50
CA THR A 53 4.79 -6.83 -7.62
C THR A 53 3.36 -6.85 -8.10
N LEU A 54 2.47 -6.27 -7.34
CA LEU A 54 1.05 -6.32 -7.63
C LEU A 54 0.59 -5.00 -8.19
N GLU A 55 -0.13 -5.04 -9.31
CA GLU A 55 -0.68 -3.82 -9.91
C GLU A 55 -2.11 -3.64 -9.44
N VAL A 56 -2.41 -2.43 -9.01
CA VAL A 56 -3.74 -2.08 -8.50
C VAL A 56 -4.15 -0.74 -9.06
N THR A 57 -5.44 -0.44 -8.96
CA THR A 57 -5.95 0.88 -9.32
C THR A 57 -6.08 1.71 -8.05
N GLU A 58 -6.22 3.02 -8.25
CA GLU A 58 -6.28 3.94 -7.13
C GLU A 58 -7.40 3.60 -6.15
N SER A 59 -8.54 3.16 -6.65
CA SER A 59 -9.67 2.87 -5.79
C SER A 59 -9.49 1.62 -4.94
N GLN A 60 -8.45 0.84 -5.21
CA GLN A 60 -8.21 -0.38 -4.44
C GLN A 60 -7.34 -0.16 -3.22
N ILE A 61 -6.76 1.01 -3.08
CA ILE A 61 -5.83 1.29 -2.00
C ILE A 61 -6.22 2.59 -1.30
N GLU A 62 -5.71 2.74 -0.09
CA GLU A 62 -5.95 3.95 0.69
C GLU A 62 -4.72 4.27 1.50
N ALA A 63 -4.58 5.56 1.81
CA ALA A 63 -3.48 5.99 2.66
C ALA A 63 -3.71 5.46 4.07
N ILE A 64 -2.63 5.22 4.77
CA ILE A 64 -2.73 4.79 6.15
C ILE A 64 -2.27 5.92 7.04
N SER A 65 -2.86 6.00 8.23
CA SER A 65 -2.48 7.02 9.18
C SER A 65 -1.14 6.66 9.80
N PRO A 66 -0.43 7.65 10.34
CA PRO A 66 0.85 7.35 10.98
C PRO A 66 0.75 6.32 12.07
N SER A 67 -0.36 6.28 12.78
CA SER A 67 -0.51 5.34 13.88
C SER A 67 -0.63 3.90 13.38
N ASP A 68 -0.96 3.71 12.13
CA ASP A 68 -1.10 2.37 11.57
C ASP A 68 0.17 1.87 10.91
N ARG A 69 1.19 2.70 10.84
CA ARG A 69 2.43 2.31 10.20
C ARG A 69 3.26 1.45 11.13
N LYS A 70 4.01 0.55 10.52
CA LYS A 70 4.86 -0.31 11.33
C LYS A 70 5.95 0.45 12.05
N GLU A 71 6.39 1.54 11.48
CA GLU A 71 7.42 2.35 12.12
C GLU A 71 6.95 2.89 13.46
N ALA A 72 5.66 3.17 13.57
CA ALA A 72 5.15 3.70 14.82
C ALA A 72 5.40 2.74 15.97
N THR A 73 5.31 1.47 15.68
CA THR A 73 5.56 0.46 16.71
C THR A 73 7.00 0.55 17.19
N VAL A 74 7.90 0.72 16.26
CA VAL A 74 9.31 0.83 16.62
C VAL A 74 9.56 2.03 17.50
N GLU A 75 8.95 3.14 17.16
CA GLU A 75 9.11 4.33 17.96
C GLU A 75 8.63 4.15 19.36
N ASN A 76 7.55 3.43 19.53
CA ASN A 76 7.04 3.20 20.85
C ASN A 76 8.03 2.45 21.71
N LEU A 77 8.73 1.52 21.09
CA LEU A 77 9.73 0.78 21.85
C LEU A 77 10.86 1.68 22.32
N ILE A 78 11.23 2.60 21.50
CA ILE A 78 12.31 3.51 21.85
C ILE A 78 11.91 4.39 23.02
N GLU A 79 10.69 4.80 23.04
CA GLU A 79 10.24 5.70 24.06
C GLU A 79 10.28 5.13 25.46
N THR A 80 10.22 3.83 25.53
CA THR A 80 10.18 3.21 26.84
C THR A 80 11.49 3.33 27.58
N ASN A 81 12.49 3.83 26.98
CA ASN A 81 13.78 3.97 27.64
C ASN A 81 13.82 4.98 28.73
#